data_1bedae7cbf024f7d4afbce0cb574c048
#
_entry.id   1bedae7cbf024f7d4afbce0cb574c048
#
_cell.length_a   1.000
_cell.length_b   1.000
_cell.length_c   1.000
_cell.angle_alpha   90.00
_cell.angle_beta   90.00
_cell.angle_gamma   90.00
#
_symmetry.space_group_name_H-M   'P 1'
#
loop_
_entity.id
_entity.type
_entity.pdbx_description
1 polymer ?
#
loop_
_entity_poly.entity_id
_entity_poly.type
_entity_poly.pdbx_seq_one_letter_code
_entity_poly.pdbx_strand_id
1 'polypeptide(L)'
;ESTNDSIPADSAATVAPVETDNHKPEFYLQQIPKTEADFARSNEQIANALYNMVYIYRDEVEDQALSDETFHEFCRRFPNDPRLKDLYYMQYLTALRNHQPAVAEQYKADILRLFPESQEAYIVSQPDYLDRLRRMAIEQDSIYESTYNAYRQSQYNTVKTNKQYVEDNYPLSPLMPRFLFLNAISVAKTNGQE
;
A
#
# COMPACT_ATOMS: atom_id res chain seq x y z
N GLU A 1 -35.80 6.78 -58.23
CA GLU A 1 -34.66 5.92 -57.78
C GLU A 1 -34.43 6.17 -56.32
N SER A 2 -34.97 5.23 -55.52
CA SER A 2 -34.83 5.23 -54.05
C SER A 2 -33.72 4.25 -53.70
N THR A 3 -32.61 4.75 -53.21
CA THR A 3 -31.56 3.93 -52.60
C THR A 3 -31.90 3.71 -51.13
N ASN A 4 -32.27 2.47 -50.84
CA ASN A 4 -32.53 1.96 -49.49
C ASN A 4 -31.19 1.63 -48.83
N ASP A 5 -30.73 2.50 -47.95
CA ASP A 5 -29.50 2.31 -47.19
C ASP A 5 -29.87 1.57 -45.92
N SER A 6 -29.66 0.25 -45.94
CA SER A 6 -29.92 -0.64 -44.79
C SER A 6 -28.77 -0.55 -43.77
N ILE A 7 -29.01 0.10 -42.68
CA ILE A 7 -28.12 0.08 -41.49
C ILE A 7 -28.09 -1.36 -40.95
N PRO A 8 -26.91 -2.00 -40.78
CA PRO A 8 -26.85 -3.31 -40.15
C PRO A 8 -27.23 -3.17 -38.67
N ALA A 9 -28.20 -3.97 -38.26
CA ALA A 9 -28.63 -4.09 -36.86
C ALA A 9 -27.45 -4.54 -35.99
N ASP A 10 -27.12 -3.71 -35.04
CA ASP A 10 -26.17 -3.94 -33.99
C ASP A 10 -26.60 -5.24 -33.24
N SER A 11 -25.69 -6.22 -33.22
CA SER A 11 -25.91 -7.51 -32.54
C SER A 11 -25.93 -7.25 -31.06
N ALA A 12 -27.09 -6.99 -30.50
CA ALA A 12 -27.31 -7.00 -29.07
C ALA A 12 -26.90 -8.37 -28.54
N ALA A 13 -25.76 -8.45 -27.88
CA ALA A 13 -25.36 -9.63 -27.14
C ALA A 13 -26.45 -9.90 -26.09
N THR A 14 -27.25 -10.91 -26.33
CA THR A 14 -28.26 -11.42 -25.39
C THR A 14 -27.51 -11.92 -24.16
N VAL A 15 -27.50 -11.11 -23.10
CA VAL A 15 -27.02 -11.55 -21.78
C VAL A 15 -27.94 -12.70 -21.35
N ALA A 16 -27.39 -13.90 -21.25
CA ALA A 16 -28.13 -15.04 -20.78
C ALA A 16 -28.71 -14.74 -19.39
N PRO A 17 -29.96 -15.14 -19.08
CA PRO A 17 -30.56 -14.90 -17.79
C PRO A 17 -29.69 -15.53 -16.69
N VAL A 18 -29.36 -14.73 -15.66
CA VAL A 18 -28.59 -15.20 -14.50
C VAL A 18 -29.44 -16.21 -13.73
N GLU A 19 -28.94 -17.44 -13.56
CA GLU A 19 -29.57 -18.44 -12.71
C GLU A 19 -29.47 -18.03 -11.24
N THR A 20 -30.59 -17.96 -10.54
CA THR A 20 -30.67 -17.54 -9.14
C THR A 20 -30.93 -18.69 -8.17
N ASP A 21 -31.29 -19.89 -8.68
CA ASP A 21 -31.55 -21.07 -7.87
C ASP A 21 -30.22 -21.78 -7.51
N ASN A 22 -29.84 -21.71 -6.24
CA ASN A 22 -28.60 -22.31 -5.72
C ASN A 22 -28.66 -23.85 -5.63
N HIS A 23 -29.79 -24.49 -5.97
CA HIS A 23 -29.92 -25.95 -6.07
C HIS A 23 -29.54 -26.47 -7.46
N LYS A 24 -29.36 -25.58 -8.43
CA LYS A 24 -28.95 -25.92 -9.78
C LYS A 24 -27.46 -25.77 -10.00
N PRO A 25 -26.80 -26.69 -10.71
CA PRO A 25 -25.38 -26.59 -11.06
C PRO A 25 -25.04 -25.30 -11.82
N GLU A 26 -25.97 -24.82 -12.66
CA GLU A 26 -25.83 -23.63 -13.48
C GLU A 26 -25.57 -22.38 -12.65
N PHE A 27 -26.13 -22.28 -11.44
CA PHE A 27 -25.88 -21.20 -10.48
C PHE A 27 -24.38 -21.08 -10.14
N TYR A 28 -23.71 -22.20 -9.93
CA TYR A 28 -22.28 -22.23 -9.60
C TYR A 28 -21.40 -22.08 -10.85
N LEU A 29 -21.82 -22.70 -11.96
CA LEU A 29 -21.06 -22.66 -13.22
C LEU A 29 -21.01 -21.27 -13.85
N GLN A 30 -21.98 -20.39 -13.59
CA GLN A 30 -21.96 -19.02 -14.08
C GLN A 30 -20.91 -18.15 -13.37
N GLN A 31 -20.45 -18.54 -12.18
CA GLN A 31 -19.43 -17.82 -11.40
C GLN A 31 -18.01 -18.22 -11.77
N ILE A 32 -17.82 -19.29 -12.55
CA ILE A 32 -16.51 -19.75 -12.97
C ILE A 32 -15.98 -18.84 -14.09
N PRO A 33 -14.75 -18.30 -13.95
CA PRO A 33 -14.11 -17.53 -15.01
C PRO A 33 -14.03 -18.33 -16.32
N LYS A 34 -14.47 -17.74 -17.44
CA LYS A 34 -14.49 -18.40 -18.75
C LYS A 34 -13.73 -17.65 -19.81
N THR A 35 -13.56 -16.34 -19.64
CA THR A 35 -12.84 -15.46 -20.54
C THR A 35 -11.53 -14.99 -19.93
N GLU A 36 -10.59 -14.54 -20.74
CA GLU A 36 -9.35 -13.92 -20.26
C GLU A 36 -9.62 -12.75 -19.31
N ALA A 37 -10.64 -11.94 -19.60
CA ALA A 37 -11.07 -10.84 -18.73
C ALA A 37 -11.60 -11.33 -17.36
N ASP A 38 -12.32 -12.45 -17.32
CA ASP A 38 -12.78 -13.03 -16.08
C ASP A 38 -11.62 -13.61 -15.25
N PHE A 39 -10.66 -14.26 -15.91
CA PHE A 39 -9.45 -14.74 -15.25
C PHE A 39 -8.60 -13.58 -14.72
N ALA A 40 -8.42 -12.50 -15.49
CA ALA A 40 -7.70 -11.32 -15.04
C ALA A 40 -8.36 -10.70 -13.80
N ARG A 41 -9.69 -10.54 -13.82
CA ARG A 41 -10.46 -10.01 -12.66
C ARG A 41 -10.35 -10.92 -11.45
N SER A 42 -10.47 -12.23 -11.63
CA SER A 42 -10.32 -13.22 -10.56
C SER A 42 -8.91 -13.18 -9.96
N ASN A 43 -7.87 -13.11 -10.80
CA ASN A 43 -6.49 -13.01 -10.34
C ASN A 43 -6.23 -11.71 -9.59
N GLU A 44 -6.79 -10.59 -10.02
CA GLU A 44 -6.69 -9.32 -9.30
C GLU A 44 -7.36 -9.41 -7.91
N GLN A 45 -8.54 -10.02 -7.83
CA GLN A 45 -9.21 -10.24 -6.54
C GLN A 45 -8.37 -11.13 -5.60
N ILE A 46 -7.78 -12.20 -6.13
CA ILE A 46 -6.90 -13.09 -5.36
C ILE A 46 -5.64 -12.34 -4.91
N ALA A 47 -5.03 -11.55 -5.80
CA ALA A 47 -3.86 -10.75 -5.46
C ALA A 47 -4.19 -9.73 -4.35
N ASN A 48 -5.34 -9.05 -4.45
CA ASN A 48 -5.81 -8.12 -3.42
C ASN A 48 -6.05 -8.84 -2.09
N ALA A 49 -6.69 -10.01 -2.12
CA ALA A 49 -6.95 -10.81 -0.93
C ALA A 49 -5.65 -11.25 -0.25
N LEU A 50 -4.72 -11.86 -1.00
CA LEU A 50 -3.43 -12.31 -0.45
C LEU A 50 -2.60 -11.14 0.09
N TYR A 51 -2.54 -10.02 -0.63
CA TYR A 51 -1.86 -8.82 -0.15
C TYR A 51 -2.39 -8.36 1.21
N ASN A 52 -3.71 -8.25 1.35
CA ASN A 52 -4.33 -7.85 2.60
C ASN A 52 -4.14 -8.90 3.71
N MET A 53 -4.20 -10.18 3.39
CA MET A 53 -4.01 -11.28 4.36
C MET A 53 -2.63 -11.26 4.98
N VAL A 54 -1.57 -10.88 4.23
CA VAL A 54 -0.22 -10.73 4.82
C VAL A 54 -0.24 -9.76 5.99
N TYR A 55 -0.88 -8.61 5.82
CA TYR A 55 -0.99 -7.59 6.88
C TYR A 55 -1.95 -8.02 8.00
N ILE A 56 -3.09 -8.62 7.67
CA ILE A 56 -4.06 -9.08 8.67
C ILE A 56 -3.43 -10.15 9.58
N TYR A 57 -2.73 -11.13 9.01
CA TYR A 57 -2.07 -12.16 9.81
C TYR A 57 -0.97 -11.59 10.71
N ARG A 58 -0.21 -10.60 10.22
CA ARG A 58 0.83 -9.96 11.01
C ARG A 58 0.29 -9.05 12.11
N ASP A 59 -0.67 -8.19 11.79
CA ASP A 59 -1.05 -7.04 12.62
C ASP A 59 -2.30 -7.30 13.47
N GLU A 60 -3.25 -8.11 12.96
CA GLU A 60 -4.54 -8.34 13.62
C GLU A 60 -4.59 -9.72 14.31
N VAL A 61 -4.05 -10.73 13.64
CA VAL A 61 -4.02 -12.10 14.16
C VAL A 61 -2.73 -12.37 14.96
N GLU A 62 -1.69 -11.60 14.70
CA GLU A 62 -0.35 -11.74 15.29
C GLU A 62 0.29 -13.11 15.00
N ASP A 63 -0.06 -13.72 13.85
CA ASP A 63 0.49 -14.99 13.37
C ASP A 63 1.52 -14.72 12.26
N GLN A 64 2.80 -14.63 12.66
CA GLN A 64 3.89 -14.39 11.73
C GLN A 64 4.07 -15.55 10.73
N ALA A 65 3.82 -16.79 11.14
CA ALA A 65 4.00 -17.95 10.27
C ALA A 65 3.01 -17.93 9.10
N LEU A 66 1.73 -17.63 9.38
CA LEU A 66 0.71 -17.47 8.35
C LEU A 66 0.96 -16.24 7.46
N SER A 67 1.49 -15.15 8.04
CA SER A 67 1.89 -13.97 7.27
C SER A 67 3.00 -14.31 6.27
N ASP A 68 4.02 -15.03 6.70
CA ASP A 68 5.16 -15.43 5.86
C ASP A 68 4.74 -16.43 4.76
N GLU A 69 3.91 -17.42 5.09
CA GLU A 69 3.35 -18.35 4.11
C GLU A 69 2.54 -17.61 3.04
N THR A 70 1.69 -16.68 3.45
CA THR A 70 0.86 -15.86 2.54
C THR A 70 1.74 -14.96 1.66
N PHE A 71 2.79 -14.36 2.23
CA PHE A 71 3.78 -13.58 1.48
C PHE A 71 4.45 -14.44 0.39
N HIS A 72 4.91 -15.64 0.72
CA HIS A 72 5.53 -16.54 -0.26
C HIS A 72 4.54 -16.98 -1.34
N GLU A 73 3.29 -17.24 -0.99
CA GLU A 73 2.23 -17.56 -1.96
C GLU A 73 1.98 -16.37 -2.90
N PHE A 74 1.93 -15.14 -2.38
CA PHE A 74 1.80 -13.94 -3.20
C PHE A 74 2.97 -13.81 -4.20
N CYS A 75 4.22 -13.93 -3.71
CA CYS A 75 5.42 -13.87 -4.56
C CYS A 75 5.40 -14.92 -5.68
N ARG A 76 4.97 -16.14 -5.34
CA ARG A 76 4.90 -17.27 -6.30
C ARG A 76 3.86 -17.04 -7.38
N ARG A 77 2.67 -16.52 -7.01
CA ARG A 77 1.54 -16.35 -7.94
C ARG A 77 1.61 -15.07 -8.75
N PHE A 78 2.14 -14.01 -8.17
CA PHE A 78 2.14 -12.65 -8.73
C PHE A 78 3.55 -12.05 -8.75
N PRO A 79 4.54 -12.68 -9.42
CA PRO A 79 5.94 -12.26 -9.37
C PRO A 79 6.23 -10.89 -9.99
N ASN A 80 5.28 -10.33 -10.74
CA ASN A 80 5.40 -9.01 -11.39
C ASN A 80 4.43 -7.97 -10.78
N ASP A 81 3.80 -8.27 -9.66
CA ASP A 81 2.87 -7.32 -9.02
C ASP A 81 3.65 -6.14 -8.41
N PRO A 82 3.26 -4.89 -8.69
CA PRO A 82 3.99 -3.70 -8.18
C PRO A 82 4.00 -3.59 -6.65
N ARG A 83 3.09 -4.24 -5.95
CA ARG A 83 3.01 -4.26 -4.48
C ARG A 83 4.04 -5.17 -3.81
N LEU A 84 4.75 -5.99 -4.58
CA LEU A 84 5.83 -6.83 -4.04
C LEU A 84 6.87 -6.02 -3.28
N LYS A 85 7.23 -4.82 -3.77
CA LYS A 85 8.19 -3.95 -3.09
C LYS A 85 7.76 -3.60 -1.67
N ASP A 86 6.46 -3.34 -1.46
CA ASP A 86 5.90 -3.02 -0.15
C ASP A 86 5.97 -4.24 0.79
N LEU A 87 5.66 -5.43 0.27
CA LEU A 87 5.73 -6.68 1.03
C LEU A 87 7.18 -7.06 1.41
N TYR A 88 8.14 -6.93 0.49
CA TYR A 88 9.56 -7.15 0.79
C TYR A 88 10.06 -6.16 1.83
N TYR A 89 9.67 -4.90 1.72
CA TYR A 89 10.03 -3.88 2.70
C TYR A 89 9.40 -4.16 4.08
N MET A 90 8.16 -4.59 4.11
CA MET A 90 7.47 -5.03 5.34
C MET A 90 8.23 -6.20 5.99
N GLN A 91 8.64 -7.21 5.24
CA GLN A 91 9.44 -8.33 5.74
C GLN A 91 10.80 -7.89 6.28
N TYR A 92 11.46 -6.93 5.61
CA TYR A 92 12.68 -6.31 6.09
C TYR A 92 12.49 -5.68 7.48
N LEU A 93 11.45 -4.85 7.64
CA LEU A 93 11.15 -4.20 8.92
C LEU A 93 10.77 -5.21 10.02
N THR A 94 10.05 -6.27 9.67
CA THR A 94 9.67 -7.35 10.59
C THR A 94 10.91 -8.11 11.09
N ALA A 95 11.85 -8.44 10.19
CA ALA A 95 13.10 -9.09 10.56
C ALA A 95 13.95 -8.22 11.50
N LEU A 96 13.97 -6.89 11.28
CA LEU A 96 14.66 -5.95 12.20
C LEU A 96 13.99 -5.91 13.59
N ARG A 97 12.67 -5.85 13.63
CA ARG A 97 11.90 -5.86 14.88
C ARG A 97 12.14 -7.13 15.68
N ASN A 98 12.25 -8.26 15.00
CA ASN A 98 12.48 -9.58 15.60
C ASN A 98 13.96 -9.87 15.89
N HIS A 99 14.85 -8.86 15.77
CA HIS A 99 16.29 -9.01 16.02
C HIS A 99 16.96 -10.10 15.15
N GLN A 100 16.55 -10.21 13.88
CA GLN A 100 17.06 -11.16 12.89
C GLN A 100 17.89 -10.42 11.81
N PRO A 101 19.08 -9.92 12.12
CA PRO A 101 19.83 -9.04 11.20
C PRO A 101 20.22 -9.74 9.89
N ALA A 102 20.54 -11.03 9.92
CA ALA A 102 20.87 -11.78 8.71
C ALA A 102 19.70 -11.89 7.73
N VAL A 103 18.49 -12.09 8.25
CA VAL A 103 17.25 -12.13 7.45
C VAL A 103 16.92 -10.73 6.90
N ALA A 104 17.10 -9.70 7.72
CA ALA A 104 16.92 -8.31 7.29
C ALA A 104 17.87 -7.94 6.13
N GLU A 105 19.16 -8.27 6.24
CA GLU A 105 20.12 -8.02 5.14
C GLU A 105 19.77 -8.79 3.86
N GLN A 106 19.20 -9.96 3.95
CA GLN A 106 18.71 -10.71 2.80
C GLN A 106 17.54 -9.99 2.10
N TYR A 107 16.52 -9.56 2.85
CA TYR A 107 15.40 -8.80 2.29
C TYR A 107 15.85 -7.45 1.72
N LYS A 108 16.80 -6.76 2.37
CA LYS A 108 17.40 -5.55 1.84
C LYS A 108 18.09 -5.79 0.49
N ALA A 109 18.90 -6.84 0.39
CA ALA A 109 19.54 -7.22 -0.87
C ALA A 109 18.52 -7.53 -1.97
N ASP A 110 17.43 -8.22 -1.63
CA ASP A 110 16.34 -8.50 -2.57
C ASP A 110 15.61 -7.23 -3.03
N ILE A 111 15.32 -6.28 -2.13
CA ILE A 111 14.72 -4.98 -2.46
C ILE A 111 15.62 -4.23 -3.47
N LEU A 112 16.92 -4.12 -3.18
CA LEU A 112 17.87 -3.42 -4.05
C LEU A 112 18.01 -4.10 -5.42
N ARG A 113 17.90 -5.41 -5.48
CA ARG A 113 18.05 -6.20 -6.72
C ARG A 113 16.76 -6.19 -7.56
N LEU A 114 15.59 -6.37 -6.92
CA LEU A 114 14.31 -6.56 -7.60
C LEU A 114 13.63 -5.22 -7.94
N PHE A 115 13.84 -4.21 -7.10
CA PHE A 115 13.13 -2.93 -7.18
C PHE A 115 14.09 -1.73 -7.09
N PRO A 116 15.19 -1.66 -7.89
CA PRO A 116 16.26 -0.67 -7.72
C PRO A 116 15.79 0.79 -7.79
N GLU A 117 14.74 1.06 -8.56
CA GLU A 117 14.19 2.41 -8.76
C GLU A 117 13.07 2.76 -7.74
N SER A 118 12.81 1.88 -6.78
CA SER A 118 11.74 2.11 -5.81
C SER A 118 12.18 3.03 -4.67
N GLN A 119 11.21 3.65 -4.03
CA GLN A 119 11.44 4.45 -2.82
C GLN A 119 12.00 3.57 -1.69
N GLU A 120 11.54 2.32 -1.58
CA GLU A 120 12.00 1.34 -0.61
C GLU A 120 13.50 1.05 -0.79
N ALA A 121 13.94 0.84 -2.04
CA ALA A 121 15.37 0.65 -2.36
C ALA A 121 16.21 1.87 -1.98
N TYR A 122 15.75 3.07 -2.31
CA TYR A 122 16.42 4.30 -1.90
C TYR A 122 16.58 4.38 -0.38
N ILE A 123 15.52 4.10 0.37
CA ILE A 123 15.50 4.19 1.82
C ILE A 123 16.46 3.17 2.45
N VAL A 124 16.39 1.89 2.06
CA VAL A 124 17.26 0.85 2.64
C VAL A 124 18.73 0.97 2.25
N SER A 125 19.03 1.71 1.18
CA SER A 125 20.41 1.99 0.76
C SER A 125 21.12 3.04 1.64
N GLN A 126 20.37 3.80 2.45
CA GLN A 126 20.97 4.85 3.30
C GLN A 126 21.80 4.23 4.43
N PRO A 127 23.07 4.64 4.62
CA PRO A 127 23.97 4.00 5.59
C PRO A 127 23.51 4.11 7.05
N ASP A 128 22.83 5.20 7.40
CA ASP A 128 22.32 5.48 8.75
C ASP A 128 20.82 5.22 8.91
N TYR A 129 20.22 4.48 7.98
CA TYR A 129 18.78 4.25 7.94
C TYR A 129 18.23 3.58 9.23
N LEU A 130 18.94 2.58 9.75
CA LEU A 130 18.53 1.89 10.98
C LEU A 130 18.58 2.82 12.20
N ASP A 131 19.59 3.66 12.28
CA ASP A 131 19.70 4.62 13.39
C ASP A 131 18.65 5.72 13.27
N ARG A 132 18.27 6.11 12.05
CA ARG A 132 17.14 7.02 11.83
C ARG A 132 15.82 6.37 12.22
N LEU A 133 15.58 5.09 11.90
CA LEU A 133 14.37 4.37 12.34
C LEU A 133 14.25 4.31 13.87
N ARG A 134 15.35 3.99 14.55
CA ARG A 134 15.36 3.96 16.03
C ARG A 134 15.06 5.34 16.62
N ARG A 135 15.69 6.38 16.09
CA ARG A 135 15.42 7.77 16.51
C ARG A 135 13.98 8.16 16.22
N MET A 136 13.48 7.83 15.04
CA MET A 136 12.09 8.09 14.66
C MET A 136 11.10 7.47 15.68
N ALA A 137 11.31 6.20 16.06
CA ALA A 137 10.44 5.52 17.01
C ALA A 137 10.41 6.18 18.40
N ILE A 138 11.50 6.86 18.79
CA ILE A 138 11.61 7.53 20.10
C ILE A 138 11.11 8.98 20.01
N GLU A 139 11.43 9.69 18.94
CA GLU A 139 11.29 11.14 18.85
C GLU A 139 9.99 11.61 18.20
N GLN A 140 9.38 10.78 17.34
CA GLN A 140 8.24 11.22 16.50
C GLN A 140 7.05 11.73 17.32
N ASP A 141 6.72 11.08 18.44
CA ASP A 141 5.60 11.47 19.28
C ASP A 141 5.85 12.81 19.96
N SER A 142 7.06 13.02 20.45
CA SER A 142 7.50 14.29 21.06
C SER A 142 7.48 15.43 20.04
N ILE A 143 7.98 15.18 18.82
CA ILE A 143 7.96 16.17 17.74
C ILE A 143 6.52 16.50 17.34
N TYR A 144 5.65 15.49 17.27
CA TYR A 144 4.25 15.71 16.96
C TYR A 144 3.54 16.53 18.03
N GLU A 145 3.74 16.21 19.30
CA GLU A 145 3.18 16.98 20.42
C GLU A 145 3.66 18.45 20.38
N SER A 146 4.96 18.66 20.18
CA SER A 146 5.53 20.00 19.99
C SER A 146 4.89 20.75 18.82
N THR A 147 4.70 20.05 17.68
CA THR A 147 4.08 20.63 16.48
C THR A 147 2.61 20.99 16.71
N TYR A 148 1.87 20.14 17.39
CA TYR A 148 0.48 20.40 17.74
C TYR A 148 0.36 21.59 18.71
N ASN A 149 1.24 21.68 19.70
CA ASN A 149 1.30 22.81 20.61
C ASN A 149 1.65 24.12 19.91
N ALA A 150 2.60 24.08 18.97
CA ALA A 150 2.93 25.24 18.13
C ALA A 150 1.73 25.69 17.29
N TYR A 151 0.98 24.76 16.71
CA TYR A 151 -0.26 25.07 16.00
C TYR A 151 -1.28 25.78 16.91
N ARG A 152 -1.51 25.26 18.12
CA ARG A 152 -2.43 25.87 19.11
C ARG A 152 -2.03 27.29 19.50
N GLN A 153 -0.74 27.57 19.51
CA GLN A 153 -0.17 28.88 19.83
C GLN A 153 -0.05 29.79 18.60
N SER A 154 -0.60 29.40 17.45
CA SER A 154 -0.50 30.14 16.18
C SER A 154 0.93 30.33 15.68
N GLN A 155 1.87 29.49 16.11
CA GLN A 155 3.27 29.49 15.67
C GLN A 155 3.43 28.68 14.37
N TYR A 156 2.82 29.13 13.28
CA TYR A 156 2.69 28.38 12.04
C TYR A 156 4.03 28.12 11.34
N ASN A 157 5.02 28.99 11.54
CA ASN A 157 6.39 28.76 11.03
C ASN A 157 7.02 27.54 11.72
N THR A 158 6.82 27.37 13.02
CA THR A 158 7.32 26.19 13.75
C THR A 158 6.65 24.90 13.24
N VAL A 159 5.34 24.94 12.96
CA VAL A 159 4.63 23.80 12.35
C VAL A 159 5.26 23.41 11.01
N LYS A 160 5.53 24.38 10.14
CA LYS A 160 6.19 24.17 8.85
C LYS A 160 7.58 23.58 9.01
N THR A 161 8.38 24.13 9.93
CA THR A 161 9.76 23.66 10.19
C THR A 161 9.78 22.23 10.73
N ASN A 162 8.92 21.91 11.69
CA ASN A 162 8.82 20.56 12.25
C ASN A 162 8.34 19.54 11.21
N LYS A 163 7.36 19.91 10.39
CA LYS A 163 6.89 19.09 9.26
C LYS A 163 8.06 18.79 8.30
N GLN A 164 8.82 19.82 7.91
CA GLN A 164 9.96 19.65 7.02
C GLN A 164 11.04 18.77 7.65
N TYR A 165 11.34 18.95 8.94
CA TYR A 165 12.27 18.12 9.67
C TYR A 165 11.88 16.64 9.65
N VAL A 166 10.58 16.34 9.88
CA VAL A 166 10.08 14.95 9.85
C VAL A 166 10.12 14.39 8.43
N GLU A 167 9.78 15.18 7.42
CA GLU A 167 9.85 14.78 6.01
C GLU A 167 11.28 14.42 5.58
N ASP A 168 12.27 15.21 6.01
CA ASP A 168 13.67 15.01 5.64
C ASP A 168 14.36 13.87 6.42
N ASN A 169 13.98 13.68 7.70
CA ASN A 169 14.66 12.72 8.57
C ASN A 169 13.86 11.42 8.78
N TYR A 170 12.53 11.47 8.71
CA TYR A 170 11.62 10.36 9.01
C TYR A 170 10.51 10.21 7.97
N PRO A 171 10.86 10.08 6.67
CA PRO A 171 9.88 10.09 5.57
C PRO A 171 8.81 8.98 5.68
N LEU A 172 9.11 7.90 6.41
CA LEU A 172 8.19 6.78 6.67
C LEU A 172 7.49 6.86 8.03
N SER A 173 7.52 8.01 8.69
CA SER A 173 6.80 8.17 9.95
C SER A 173 5.30 7.90 9.77
N PRO A 174 4.70 7.02 10.57
CA PRO A 174 3.26 6.79 10.58
C PRO A 174 2.47 8.05 10.98
N LEU A 175 3.14 9.04 11.59
CA LEU A 175 2.54 10.33 11.91
C LEU A 175 2.62 11.35 10.76
N MET A 176 3.30 11.03 9.64
CA MET A 176 3.44 11.94 8.50
C MET A 176 2.11 12.54 8.02
N PRO A 177 1.01 11.79 7.86
CA PRO A 177 -0.28 12.37 7.47
C PRO A 177 -0.78 13.45 8.45
N ARG A 178 -0.49 13.28 9.74
CA ARG A 178 -0.89 14.25 10.78
C ARG A 178 -0.06 15.52 10.70
N PHE A 179 1.25 15.43 10.42
CA PHE A 179 2.12 16.61 10.19
C PHE A 179 1.68 17.38 8.95
N LEU A 180 1.40 16.66 7.85
CA LEU A 180 0.89 17.27 6.61
C LEU A 180 -0.43 18.00 6.84
N PHE A 181 -1.35 17.39 7.59
CA PHE A 181 -2.63 18.03 7.95
C PHE A 181 -2.43 19.30 8.76
N LEU A 182 -1.63 19.25 9.84
CA LEU A 182 -1.35 20.44 10.67
C LEU A 182 -0.71 21.56 9.85
N ASN A 183 0.21 21.23 8.95
CA ASN A 183 0.82 22.21 8.06
C ASN A 183 -0.19 22.82 7.09
N ALA A 184 -1.06 22.00 6.47
CA ALA A 184 -2.09 22.49 5.54
C ALA A 184 -3.05 23.47 6.20
N ILE A 185 -3.58 23.16 7.40
CA ILE A 185 -4.47 24.07 8.12
C ILE A 185 -3.75 25.31 8.66
N SER A 186 -2.44 25.21 8.93
CA SER A 186 -1.61 26.37 9.31
C SER A 186 -1.46 27.36 8.15
N VAL A 187 -1.18 26.83 6.94
CA VAL A 187 -1.09 27.65 5.71
C VAL A 187 -2.44 28.31 5.40
N ALA A 188 -3.55 27.56 5.52
CA ALA A 188 -4.89 28.13 5.29
C ALA A 188 -5.21 29.28 6.25
N LYS A 189 -4.78 29.20 7.52
CA LYS A 189 -4.97 30.27 8.49
C LYS A 189 -4.07 31.49 8.25
N THR A 190 -2.88 31.28 7.73
CA THR A 190 -1.95 32.37 7.39
C THR A 190 -2.45 33.13 6.17
N ASN A 191 -2.87 32.46 5.12
CA ASN A 191 -3.34 33.07 3.87
C ASN A 191 -4.78 33.63 3.96
N GLY A 192 -5.55 33.29 4.98
CA GLY A 192 -6.89 33.84 5.23
C GLY A 192 -6.89 35.09 6.11
N GLN A 193 -5.72 35.61 6.50
CA GLN A 193 -5.56 36.85 7.30
C GLN A 193 -5.07 38.04 6.45
N GLU A 194 -4.87 37.84 5.13
CA GLU A 194 -4.68 38.88 4.14
C GLU A 194 -6.03 39.26 3.49
#